data_6ea6fa70a0dd152ee8c7c3bef7aede52
#
_entry.id   6ea6fa70a0dd152ee8c7c3bef7aede52
#
_cell.length_a   1.000
_cell.length_b   1.000
_cell.length_c   1.000
_cell.angle_alpha   90.00
_cell.angle_beta   90.00
_cell.angle_gamma   90.00
#
_symmetry.space_group_name_H-M   'P 1'
#
loop_
_entity.id
_entity.type
_entity.pdbx_description
1 polymer ?
#
loop_
_entity_poly.entity_id
_entity_poly.type
_entity_poly.pdbx_seq_one_letter_code
_entity_poly.pdbx_strand_id
1 'polypeptide(L)'
;MRTLERLEALLGALPSGLLEVRLRSGKPAQYRCADGERFGEVIPPERLRAILAALADHSLYAREAELKQGYFTMDDGCRVGVCGRLVCDGERPTAMADIGSLCVRVCREIRGACDGFYGALFEGKSLRSALIVSGPGLGKTTALRDAARRLSEDGYNVCIADERHELAACAQGVPALDVGPRTDVMDGCPKHIAVTRLLRAASPQVIVTDEIGDRRDAEALQEAARCGVRILASAHAGSLEQLAARRNVYLDVFDLAVLLGDEPGRVKEIRAL
;
A
#
# COMPACT_ATOMS: atom_id res chain seq x y z
N MET A 1 3.79 4.94 -20.39
CA MET A 1 3.14 3.62 -20.70
C MET A 1 2.93 2.90 -19.40
N ARG A 2 1.72 2.44 -19.11
CA ARG A 2 1.38 1.75 -17.84
C ARG A 2 2.10 0.39 -17.75
N THR A 3 2.33 -0.09 -16.54
CA THR A 3 3.04 -1.36 -16.30
C THR A 3 2.37 -2.54 -17.02
N LEU A 4 1.05 -2.62 -17.00
CA LEU A 4 0.31 -3.69 -17.70
C LEU A 4 0.54 -3.64 -19.22
N GLU A 5 0.53 -2.48 -19.84
CA GLU A 5 0.80 -2.30 -21.27
C GLU A 5 2.23 -2.76 -21.65
N ARG A 6 3.20 -2.45 -20.77
CA ARG A 6 4.58 -2.94 -20.92
C ARG A 6 4.66 -4.46 -20.82
N LEU A 7 3.97 -5.04 -19.85
CA LEU A 7 3.92 -6.49 -19.68
C LEU A 7 3.21 -7.18 -20.86
N GLU A 8 2.11 -6.63 -21.36
CA GLU A 8 1.42 -7.15 -22.55
C GLU A 8 2.28 -7.11 -23.79
N ALA A 9 3.05 -6.04 -23.99
CA ALA A 9 3.99 -5.93 -25.11
C ALA A 9 5.11 -6.99 -25.03
N LEU A 10 5.48 -7.42 -23.82
CA LEU A 10 6.60 -8.35 -23.58
C LEU A 10 6.18 -9.81 -23.42
N LEU A 11 4.97 -10.07 -22.94
CA LEU A 11 4.47 -11.41 -22.58
C LEU A 11 3.31 -11.87 -23.46
N GLY A 12 2.74 -10.96 -24.28
CA GLY A 12 1.47 -11.20 -24.97
C GLY A 12 0.26 -10.87 -24.09
N ALA A 13 -0.92 -11.25 -24.55
CA ALA A 13 -2.18 -10.95 -23.86
C ALA A 13 -2.17 -11.45 -22.40
N LEU A 14 -2.43 -10.55 -21.47
CA LEU A 14 -2.50 -10.86 -20.04
C LEU A 14 -3.91 -11.34 -19.66
N PRO A 15 -4.04 -12.27 -18.70
CA PRO A 15 -5.35 -12.75 -18.26
C PRO A 15 -6.14 -11.63 -17.55
N SER A 16 -7.46 -11.65 -17.73
CA SER A 16 -8.35 -10.77 -16.99
C SER A 16 -8.28 -11.03 -15.49
N GLY A 17 -8.53 -9.99 -14.68
CA GLY A 17 -8.48 -10.17 -13.23
C GLY A 17 -7.08 -10.32 -12.63
N LEU A 18 -6.02 -10.04 -13.39
CA LEU A 18 -4.63 -10.18 -12.97
C LEU A 18 -4.30 -9.37 -11.71
N LEU A 19 -3.72 -10.03 -10.71
CA LEU A 19 -3.27 -9.46 -9.44
C LEU A 19 -1.74 -9.43 -9.35
N GLU A 20 -1.09 -10.45 -9.88
CA GLU A 20 0.36 -10.60 -9.77
C GLU A 20 0.89 -11.42 -10.95
N VAL A 21 2.05 -11.03 -11.45
CA VAL A 21 2.84 -11.79 -12.43
C VAL A 21 4.14 -12.22 -11.79
N ARG A 22 4.42 -13.51 -11.80
CA ARG A 22 5.71 -14.05 -11.36
C ARG A 22 6.46 -14.67 -12.53
N LEU A 23 7.63 -14.15 -12.77
CA LEU A 23 8.53 -14.59 -13.82
C LEU A 23 9.78 -15.19 -13.16
N ARG A 24 10.12 -16.41 -13.53
CA ARG A 24 11.32 -17.10 -13.04
C ARG A 24 12.11 -17.62 -14.24
N SER A 25 13.41 -17.43 -14.19
CA SER A 25 14.31 -17.91 -15.27
C SER A 25 14.14 -19.41 -15.49
N GLY A 26 13.88 -19.81 -16.74
CA GLY A 26 13.70 -21.21 -17.13
C GLY A 26 12.40 -21.86 -16.65
N LYS A 27 11.43 -21.10 -16.16
CA LYS A 27 10.13 -21.60 -15.69
C LYS A 27 8.98 -20.91 -16.42
N PRO A 28 7.77 -21.54 -16.48
CA PRO A 28 6.59 -20.88 -17.00
C PRO A 28 6.27 -19.57 -16.25
N ALA A 29 5.83 -18.55 -16.97
CA ALA A 29 5.23 -17.36 -16.37
C ALA A 29 4.01 -17.77 -15.54
N GLN A 30 3.91 -17.27 -14.32
CA GLN A 30 2.80 -17.54 -13.40
C GLN A 30 1.98 -16.28 -13.26
N TYR A 31 0.69 -16.37 -13.52
CA TYR A 31 -0.28 -15.30 -13.40
C TYR A 31 -1.25 -15.64 -12.26
N ARG A 32 -1.25 -14.83 -11.22
CA ARG A 32 -2.23 -14.91 -10.15
C ARG A 32 -3.37 -13.94 -10.45
N CYS A 33 -4.57 -14.49 -10.61
CA CYS A 33 -5.78 -13.73 -10.90
C CYS A 33 -6.76 -13.81 -9.73
N ALA A 34 -7.80 -12.98 -9.76
CA ALA A 34 -8.85 -13.00 -8.75
C ALA A 34 -9.58 -14.35 -8.66
N ASP A 35 -9.66 -15.07 -9.77
CA ASP A 35 -10.35 -16.35 -9.93
C ASP A 35 -9.41 -17.57 -9.92
N GLY A 36 -8.11 -17.40 -9.62
CA GLY A 36 -7.16 -18.51 -9.55
C GLY A 36 -5.83 -18.21 -10.24
N GLU A 37 -5.04 -19.25 -10.43
CA GLU A 37 -3.72 -19.15 -11.07
C GLU A 37 -3.76 -19.67 -12.52
N ARG A 38 -2.92 -19.05 -13.37
CA ARG A 38 -2.69 -19.45 -14.76
C ARG A 38 -1.20 -19.46 -15.05
N PHE A 39 -0.80 -20.29 -16.02
CA PHE A 39 0.59 -20.40 -16.45
C PHE A 39 0.70 -20.10 -17.94
N GLY A 40 1.76 -19.38 -18.30
CA GLY A 40 2.10 -19.02 -19.66
C GLY A 40 3.35 -19.76 -20.16
N GLU A 41 4.02 -19.15 -21.12
CA GLU A 41 5.25 -19.69 -21.70
C GLU A 41 6.41 -19.72 -20.69
N VAL A 42 7.39 -20.59 -20.97
CA VAL A 42 8.66 -20.61 -20.25
C VAL A 42 9.43 -19.32 -20.54
N ILE A 43 9.96 -18.69 -19.50
CA ILE A 43 10.71 -17.45 -19.58
C ILE A 43 12.22 -17.74 -19.62
N PRO A 44 12.88 -17.65 -20.78
CA PRO A 44 14.33 -17.82 -20.86
C PRO A 44 15.07 -16.71 -20.10
N PRO A 45 16.31 -16.96 -19.64
CA PRO A 45 17.09 -15.97 -18.87
C PRO A 45 17.25 -14.60 -19.57
N GLU A 46 17.46 -14.62 -20.89
CA GLU A 46 17.59 -13.41 -21.73
C GLU A 46 16.27 -12.61 -21.78
N ARG A 47 15.12 -13.29 -21.88
CA ARG A 47 13.79 -12.65 -21.86
C ARG A 47 13.50 -12.02 -20.50
N LEU A 48 13.87 -12.70 -19.40
CA LEU A 48 13.72 -12.15 -18.05
C LEU A 48 14.50 -10.84 -17.89
N ARG A 49 15.75 -10.80 -18.38
CA ARG A 49 16.60 -9.58 -18.39
C ARG A 49 16.00 -8.46 -19.23
N ALA A 50 15.50 -8.79 -20.41
CA ALA A 50 14.83 -7.81 -21.29
C ALA A 50 13.57 -7.21 -20.63
N ILE A 51 12.76 -8.04 -19.97
CA ILE A 51 11.58 -7.60 -19.23
C ILE A 51 11.99 -6.66 -18.08
N LEU A 52 12.98 -7.04 -17.28
CA LEU A 52 13.48 -6.18 -16.21
C LEU A 52 13.97 -4.84 -16.73
N ALA A 53 14.79 -4.84 -17.79
CA ALA A 53 15.30 -3.60 -18.41
C ALA A 53 14.15 -2.70 -18.88
N ALA A 54 13.14 -3.26 -19.54
CA ALA A 54 11.98 -2.51 -20.00
C ALA A 54 11.14 -1.95 -18.86
N LEU A 55 10.95 -2.71 -17.76
CA LEU A 55 10.25 -2.22 -16.57
C LEU A 55 11.03 -1.12 -15.84
N ALA A 56 12.36 -1.19 -15.84
CA ALA A 56 13.23 -0.18 -15.25
C ALA A 56 13.54 1.01 -16.16
N ASP A 57 12.78 1.21 -17.25
CA ASP A 57 13.02 2.26 -18.27
C ASP A 57 14.44 2.26 -18.83
N HIS A 58 15.03 1.07 -18.98
CA HIS A 58 16.40 0.84 -19.41
C HIS A 58 17.47 1.51 -18.52
N SER A 59 17.11 1.94 -17.32
CA SER A 59 18.00 2.58 -16.35
C SER A 59 18.00 1.90 -15.00
N LEU A 60 18.55 0.68 -14.94
CA LEU A 60 18.73 -0.05 -13.66
C LEU A 60 19.59 0.73 -12.67
N TYR A 61 20.52 1.54 -13.16
CA TYR A 61 21.38 2.38 -12.32
C TYR A 61 20.58 3.45 -11.53
N ALA A 62 19.60 4.07 -12.18
CA ALA A 62 18.75 5.05 -11.51
C ALA A 62 17.91 4.46 -10.36
N ARG A 63 17.68 3.14 -10.39
CA ARG A 63 16.92 2.39 -9.38
C ARG A 63 17.80 1.55 -8.45
N GLU A 64 19.11 1.80 -8.40
CA GLU A 64 20.05 1.00 -7.61
C GLU A 64 19.70 0.97 -6.12
N ALA A 65 19.26 2.10 -5.56
CA ALA A 65 18.87 2.19 -4.16
C ALA A 65 17.64 1.32 -3.83
N GLU A 66 16.67 1.28 -4.74
CA GLU A 66 15.46 0.46 -4.62
C GLU A 66 15.80 -1.02 -4.84
N LEU A 67 16.61 -1.34 -5.84
CA LEU A 67 17.03 -2.71 -6.13
C LEU A 67 17.79 -3.36 -4.97
N LYS A 68 18.56 -2.60 -4.20
CA LYS A 68 19.18 -3.06 -2.95
C LYS A 68 18.16 -3.48 -1.89
N GLN A 69 16.96 -2.93 -1.94
CA GLN A 69 15.84 -3.32 -1.09
C GLN A 69 15.03 -4.49 -1.66
N GLY A 70 15.38 -4.97 -2.87
CA GLY A 70 14.73 -6.09 -3.53
C GLY A 70 13.47 -5.73 -4.32
N TYR A 71 13.15 -4.46 -4.52
CA TYR A 71 12.01 -4.03 -5.32
C TYR A 71 12.15 -2.57 -5.78
N PHE A 72 11.34 -2.20 -6.77
CA PHE A 72 11.07 -0.81 -7.14
C PHE A 72 9.59 -0.63 -7.49
N THR A 73 9.12 0.62 -7.43
CA THR A 73 7.74 0.97 -7.74
C THR A 73 7.69 1.66 -9.11
N MET A 74 6.73 1.27 -9.93
CA MET A 74 6.46 1.88 -11.22
C MET A 74 5.64 3.16 -11.06
N ASP A 75 5.65 4.04 -12.07
CA ASP A 75 4.90 5.32 -12.05
C ASP A 75 3.38 5.16 -11.90
N ASP A 76 2.84 3.97 -12.15
CA ASP A 76 1.43 3.63 -11.95
C ASP A 76 1.17 2.86 -10.65
N GLY A 77 2.11 2.88 -9.73
CA GLY A 77 2.01 2.24 -8.43
C GLY A 77 2.21 0.72 -8.41
N CYS A 78 2.42 0.09 -9.56
CA CYS A 78 2.75 -1.33 -9.61
C CYS A 78 4.14 -1.56 -8.99
N ARG A 79 4.24 -2.56 -8.14
CA ARG A 79 5.51 -2.92 -7.46
C ARG A 79 6.17 -4.09 -8.16
N VAL A 80 7.43 -3.91 -8.52
CA VAL A 80 8.28 -4.92 -9.14
C VAL A 80 9.27 -5.44 -8.11
N GLY A 81 8.99 -6.59 -7.52
CA GLY A 81 9.93 -7.33 -6.68
C GLY A 81 10.99 -8.01 -7.56
N VAL A 82 12.23 -7.95 -7.13
CA VAL A 82 13.38 -8.49 -7.85
C VAL A 82 14.13 -9.45 -6.93
N CYS A 83 14.40 -10.65 -7.39
CA CYS A 83 15.19 -11.63 -6.63
C CYS A 83 16.39 -12.10 -7.47
N GLY A 84 17.54 -12.06 -6.85
CA GLY A 84 18.81 -12.45 -7.44
C GLY A 84 19.88 -12.67 -6.37
N ARG A 85 21.15 -12.63 -6.76
CA ARG A 85 22.27 -12.67 -5.83
C ARG A 85 22.51 -11.27 -5.25
N LEU A 86 22.39 -11.13 -3.94
CA LEU A 86 22.70 -9.90 -3.24
C LEU A 86 24.22 -9.82 -3.01
N VAL A 87 24.83 -8.73 -3.43
CA VAL A 87 26.25 -8.43 -3.17
C VAL A 87 26.29 -7.56 -1.92
N CYS A 88 27.04 -8.00 -0.91
CA CYS A 88 27.14 -7.30 0.37
C CYS A 88 28.59 -6.91 0.67
N ASP A 89 28.75 -5.79 1.36
CA ASP A 89 29.96 -5.40 2.07
C ASP A 89 29.67 -5.53 3.57
N GLY A 90 30.16 -6.62 4.19
CA GLY A 90 29.70 -7.07 5.50
C GLY A 90 28.20 -7.38 5.49
N GLU A 91 27.42 -6.73 6.36
CA GLU A 91 25.95 -6.87 6.42
C GLU A 91 25.21 -5.87 5.50
N ARG A 92 25.93 -4.96 4.84
CA ARG A 92 25.34 -3.91 4.01
C ARG A 92 25.18 -4.37 2.57
N PRO A 93 23.96 -4.44 2.02
CA PRO A 93 23.72 -4.67 0.61
C PRO A 93 24.31 -3.54 -0.25
N THR A 94 25.13 -3.89 -1.23
CA THR A 94 25.77 -2.93 -2.15
C THR A 94 25.22 -3.01 -3.56
N ALA A 95 24.82 -4.20 -4.01
CA ALA A 95 24.23 -4.40 -5.34
C ALA A 95 23.38 -5.66 -5.39
N MET A 96 22.52 -5.76 -6.40
CA MET A 96 21.85 -7.00 -6.79
C MET A 96 22.38 -7.47 -8.15
N ALA A 97 22.77 -8.73 -8.23
CA ALA A 97 23.31 -9.36 -9.42
C ALA A 97 22.56 -10.67 -9.72
N ASP A 98 22.84 -11.26 -10.88
CA ASP A 98 22.32 -12.57 -11.29
C ASP A 98 20.81 -12.71 -11.01
N ILE A 99 20.03 -11.76 -11.53
CA ILE A 99 18.58 -11.70 -11.27
C ILE A 99 17.92 -12.93 -11.90
N GLY A 100 17.29 -13.72 -11.04
CA GLY A 100 16.66 -14.99 -11.39
C GLY A 100 15.13 -14.96 -11.42
N SER A 101 14.50 -13.96 -10.78
CA SER A 101 13.05 -13.83 -10.83
C SER A 101 12.56 -12.40 -10.60
N LEU A 102 11.35 -12.14 -11.13
CA LEU A 102 10.58 -10.91 -10.94
C LEU A 102 9.19 -11.25 -10.42
N CYS A 103 8.67 -10.40 -9.53
CA CYS A 103 7.30 -10.48 -9.05
C CYS A 103 6.64 -9.11 -9.24
N VAL A 104 5.80 -8.98 -10.27
CA VAL A 104 5.09 -7.73 -10.55
C VAL A 104 3.71 -7.80 -9.90
N ARG A 105 3.48 -6.98 -8.87
CA ARG A 105 2.18 -6.81 -8.24
C ARG A 105 1.44 -5.68 -8.93
N VAL A 106 0.27 -6.03 -9.49
CA VAL A 106 -0.57 -5.06 -10.20
C VAL A 106 -1.32 -4.22 -9.17
N CYS A 107 -1.08 -2.93 -9.22
CA CYS A 107 -1.83 -1.99 -8.41
C CYS A 107 -3.22 -1.76 -9.04
N ARG A 108 -4.27 -1.85 -8.23
CA ARG A 108 -5.65 -1.62 -8.68
C ARG A 108 -6.32 -0.60 -7.80
N GLU A 109 -7.05 0.28 -8.44
CA GLU A 109 -8.03 1.11 -7.77
C GLU A 109 -9.32 0.32 -7.63
N ILE A 110 -9.83 0.21 -6.42
CA ILE A 110 -11.14 -0.40 -6.14
C ILE A 110 -11.97 0.68 -5.46
N ARG A 111 -12.84 1.30 -6.24
CA ARG A 111 -13.85 2.24 -5.72
C ARG A 111 -14.96 1.47 -5.04
N GLY A 112 -15.49 2.02 -3.94
CA GLY A 112 -16.52 1.36 -3.13
C GLY A 112 -15.94 0.38 -2.08
N ALA A 113 -14.63 0.27 -1.95
CA ALA A 113 -14.01 -0.60 -0.93
C ALA A 113 -14.34 -0.18 0.51
N CYS A 114 -14.71 1.07 0.76
CA CYS A 114 -15.14 1.59 2.05
C CYS A 114 -16.66 1.68 2.23
N ASP A 115 -17.48 1.30 1.24
CA ASP A 115 -18.94 1.50 1.27
C ASP A 115 -19.58 0.88 2.51
N GLY A 116 -19.09 -0.30 2.92
CA GLY A 116 -19.62 -1.03 4.07
C GLY A 116 -19.43 -0.33 5.42
N PHE A 117 -18.58 0.70 5.51
CA PHE A 117 -18.35 1.42 6.77
C PHE A 117 -18.27 2.94 6.64
N TYR A 118 -18.28 3.49 5.42
CA TYR A 118 -18.10 4.92 5.21
C TYR A 118 -19.11 5.77 5.99
N GLY A 119 -20.39 5.38 5.97
CA GLY A 119 -21.43 6.06 6.73
C GLY A 119 -21.21 6.03 8.24
N ALA A 120 -20.57 4.97 8.76
CA ALA A 120 -20.25 4.84 10.16
C ALA A 120 -19.09 5.76 10.61
N LEU A 121 -18.31 6.31 9.67
CA LEU A 121 -17.29 7.33 9.99
C LEU A 121 -17.90 8.62 10.50
N PHE A 122 -19.21 8.81 10.41
CA PHE A 122 -19.87 10.04 10.80
C PHE A 122 -20.83 9.81 11.95
N GLU A 123 -20.83 10.73 12.91
CA GLU A 123 -21.85 10.89 13.93
C GLU A 123 -22.51 12.25 13.74
N GLY A 124 -23.70 12.24 13.13
CA GLY A 124 -24.30 13.46 12.60
C GLY A 124 -23.42 14.09 11.51
N LYS A 125 -22.84 15.26 11.82
CA LYS A 125 -21.91 15.96 10.92
C LYS A 125 -20.45 15.81 11.36
N SER A 126 -20.18 15.17 12.48
CA SER A 126 -18.85 15.02 13.03
C SER A 126 -18.18 13.78 12.47
N LEU A 127 -16.99 13.94 11.89
CA LEU A 127 -16.15 12.83 11.48
C LEU A 127 -15.54 12.16 12.72
N ARG A 128 -15.46 10.83 12.70
CA ARG A 128 -14.87 10.00 13.74
C ARG A 128 -13.53 9.40 13.31
N SER A 129 -12.65 9.19 14.27
CA SER A 129 -11.41 8.42 14.04
C SER A 129 -11.75 6.92 13.98
N ALA A 130 -11.18 6.20 13.00
CA ALA A 130 -11.48 4.80 12.80
C ALA A 130 -10.23 3.94 12.60
N LEU A 131 -10.25 2.74 13.19
CA LEU A 131 -9.23 1.72 13.03
C LEU A 131 -9.77 0.54 12.24
N ILE A 132 -9.17 0.26 11.07
CA ILE A 132 -9.55 -0.88 10.23
C ILE A 132 -8.69 -2.09 10.61
N VAL A 133 -9.33 -3.17 11.03
CA VAL A 133 -8.67 -4.35 11.59
C VAL A 133 -8.98 -5.59 10.76
N SER A 134 -7.96 -6.31 10.35
CA SER A 134 -8.09 -7.65 9.76
C SER A 134 -6.75 -8.36 9.66
N GLY A 135 -6.78 -9.63 9.26
CA GLY A 135 -5.60 -10.37 8.79
C GLY A 135 -4.95 -9.76 7.53
N PRO A 136 -3.80 -10.28 7.10
CA PRO A 136 -3.14 -9.83 5.88
C PRO A 136 -3.98 -10.16 4.63
N GLY A 137 -3.89 -9.31 3.59
CA GLY A 137 -4.52 -9.55 2.29
C GLY A 137 -6.04 -9.34 2.24
N LEU A 138 -6.69 -8.90 3.31
CA LEU A 138 -8.15 -8.71 3.40
C LEU A 138 -8.63 -7.30 3.02
N GLY A 139 -7.79 -6.49 2.34
CA GLY A 139 -8.20 -5.25 1.71
C GLY A 139 -8.15 -3.99 2.57
N LYS A 140 -7.51 -4.01 3.77
CA LYS A 140 -7.38 -2.82 4.65
C LYS A 140 -6.83 -1.58 3.93
N THR A 141 -5.69 -1.71 3.26
CA THR A 141 -5.03 -0.61 2.53
C THR A 141 -5.93 -0.06 1.41
N THR A 142 -6.65 -0.95 0.71
CA THR A 142 -7.61 -0.56 -0.34
C THR A 142 -8.80 0.20 0.25
N ALA A 143 -9.34 -0.27 1.37
CA ALA A 143 -10.44 0.38 2.06
C ALA A 143 -10.03 1.75 2.64
N LEU A 144 -8.83 1.87 3.21
CA LEU A 144 -8.27 3.15 3.69
C LEU A 144 -8.09 4.16 2.55
N ARG A 145 -7.54 3.72 1.41
CA ARG A 145 -7.35 4.58 0.24
C ARG A 145 -8.67 5.11 -0.29
N ASP A 146 -9.67 4.23 -0.45
CA ASP A 146 -10.99 4.64 -0.92
C ASP A 146 -11.70 5.57 0.07
N ALA A 147 -11.54 5.34 1.38
CA ALA A 147 -12.04 6.26 2.41
C ALA A 147 -11.34 7.63 2.35
N ALA A 148 -10.02 7.67 2.16
CA ALA A 148 -9.26 8.90 1.98
C ALA A 148 -9.76 9.68 0.76
N ARG A 149 -9.91 9.00 -0.39
CA ARG A 149 -10.44 9.59 -1.63
C ARG A 149 -11.82 10.21 -1.39
N ARG A 150 -12.75 9.47 -0.80
CA ARG A 150 -14.13 9.95 -0.56
C ARG A 150 -14.18 11.12 0.41
N LEU A 151 -13.44 11.07 1.51
CA LEU A 151 -13.34 12.20 2.44
C LEU A 151 -12.80 13.45 1.75
N SER A 152 -11.80 13.29 0.89
CA SER A 152 -11.24 14.34 0.07
C SER A 152 -12.27 14.93 -0.92
N GLU A 153 -13.05 14.08 -1.57
CA GLU A 153 -14.17 14.49 -2.44
C GLU A 153 -15.28 15.19 -1.66
N ASP A 154 -15.58 14.76 -0.43
CA ASP A 154 -16.55 15.38 0.48
C ASP A 154 -16.05 16.70 1.11
N GLY A 155 -14.85 17.15 0.75
CA GLY A 155 -14.32 18.46 1.07
C GLY A 155 -13.35 18.52 2.25
N TYR A 156 -12.97 17.38 2.85
CA TYR A 156 -11.97 17.33 3.91
C TYR A 156 -10.55 17.50 3.35
N ASN A 157 -9.69 18.22 4.09
CA ASN A 157 -8.26 18.22 3.84
C ASN A 157 -7.67 16.94 4.46
N VAL A 158 -7.33 16.00 3.60
CA VAL A 158 -6.79 14.69 3.97
C VAL A 158 -5.28 14.70 3.83
N CYS A 159 -4.57 14.11 4.78
CA CYS A 159 -3.14 13.87 4.67
C CYS A 159 -2.85 12.37 4.80
N ILE A 160 -2.01 11.84 3.93
CA ILE A 160 -1.60 10.44 3.95
C ILE A 160 -0.15 10.32 4.37
N ALA A 161 0.12 9.55 5.43
CA ALA A 161 1.46 9.10 5.81
C ALA A 161 1.69 7.69 5.25
N ASP A 162 2.42 7.61 4.12
CA ASP A 162 2.60 6.38 3.32
C ASP A 162 4.05 5.89 3.36
N GLU A 163 4.42 5.18 4.41
CA GLU A 163 5.80 4.71 4.61
C GLU A 163 6.27 3.74 3.51
N ARG A 164 5.36 2.90 3.01
CA ARG A 164 5.68 1.78 2.11
C ARG A 164 5.19 1.97 0.69
N HIS A 165 4.73 3.17 0.33
CA HIS A 165 4.12 3.47 -0.98
C HIS A 165 2.91 2.57 -1.30
N GLU A 166 2.13 2.17 -0.29
CA GLU A 166 1.00 1.24 -0.47
C GLU A 166 -0.35 1.96 -0.57
N LEU A 167 -0.49 3.14 0.04
CA LEU A 167 -1.71 3.93 0.01
C LEU A 167 -1.84 4.76 -1.26
N ALA A 168 -0.90 5.63 -1.52
CA ALA A 168 -0.91 6.55 -2.66
C ALA A 168 0.00 6.09 -3.81
N ALA A 169 0.95 5.20 -3.53
CA ALA A 169 1.93 4.69 -4.51
C ALA A 169 2.62 5.83 -5.27
N CYS A 170 3.13 6.84 -4.55
CA CYS A 170 3.71 8.01 -5.17
C CYS A 170 4.90 7.68 -6.06
N ALA A 171 4.93 8.31 -7.23
CA ALA A 171 6.08 8.36 -8.12
C ALA A 171 6.49 9.82 -8.28
N GLN A 172 7.76 10.13 -7.99
CA GLN A 172 8.28 11.50 -8.04
C GLN A 172 7.45 12.54 -7.25
N GLY A 173 6.88 12.12 -6.11
CA GLY A 173 6.04 12.96 -5.25
C GLY A 173 4.58 13.11 -5.70
N VAL A 174 4.17 12.45 -6.79
CA VAL A 174 2.80 12.48 -7.31
C VAL A 174 2.11 11.16 -7.00
N PRO A 175 0.92 11.15 -6.36
CA PRO A 175 0.12 9.96 -6.19
C PRO A 175 -0.20 9.28 -7.52
N ALA A 176 0.13 7.99 -7.65
CA ALA A 176 -0.22 7.18 -8.82
C ALA A 176 -1.63 6.59 -8.72
N LEU A 177 -2.14 6.50 -7.50
CA LEU A 177 -3.49 6.04 -7.20
C LEU A 177 -4.38 7.22 -6.84
N ASP A 178 -5.67 7.11 -7.15
CA ASP A 178 -6.65 8.13 -6.81
C ASP A 178 -6.90 8.16 -5.29
N VAL A 179 -6.41 9.19 -4.66
CA VAL A 179 -6.58 9.48 -3.22
C VAL A 179 -7.46 10.70 -2.98
N GLY A 180 -8.01 11.28 -4.07
CA GLY A 180 -8.90 12.43 -4.04
C GLY A 180 -8.18 13.80 -4.18
N PRO A 181 -8.95 14.85 -4.57
CA PRO A 181 -8.40 16.15 -4.99
C PRO A 181 -7.86 17.03 -3.87
N ARG A 182 -8.15 16.71 -2.61
CA ARG A 182 -7.73 17.47 -1.41
C ARG A 182 -6.83 16.65 -0.50
N THR A 183 -6.00 15.78 -1.10
CA THR A 183 -5.13 14.88 -0.35
C THR A 183 -3.68 15.22 -0.58
N ASP A 184 -2.96 15.52 0.50
CA ASP A 184 -1.52 15.69 0.53
C ASP A 184 -0.86 14.39 1.01
N VAL A 185 0.24 14.00 0.38
CA VAL A 185 0.93 12.74 0.69
C VAL A 185 2.36 13.01 1.13
N MET A 186 2.76 12.35 2.21
CA MET A 186 4.16 12.24 2.60
C MET A 186 4.53 10.76 2.62
N ASP A 187 5.42 10.37 1.72
CA ASP A 187 5.75 8.97 1.46
C ASP A 187 7.23 8.63 1.70
N GLY A 188 7.54 7.35 1.77
CA GLY A 188 8.91 6.84 1.83
C GLY A 188 9.68 7.20 3.10
N CYS A 189 9.01 7.63 4.17
CA CYS A 189 9.63 7.91 5.46
C CYS A 189 8.82 7.27 6.61
N PRO A 190 9.43 7.03 7.79
CA PRO A 190 8.74 6.48 8.95
C PRO A 190 7.47 7.29 9.31
N LYS A 191 6.36 6.60 9.59
CA LYS A 191 5.04 7.20 9.82
C LYS A 191 5.04 8.29 10.88
N HIS A 192 5.69 8.08 12.02
CA HIS A 192 5.77 9.08 13.08
C HIS A 192 6.42 10.39 12.61
N ILE A 193 7.39 10.31 11.69
CA ILE A 193 8.03 11.49 11.08
C ILE A 193 7.04 12.15 10.11
N ALA A 194 6.39 11.36 9.23
CA ALA A 194 5.43 11.86 8.27
C ALA A 194 4.27 12.59 8.97
N VAL A 195 3.63 11.96 9.95
CA VAL A 195 2.53 12.52 10.74
C VAL A 195 2.91 13.86 11.38
N THR A 196 4.05 13.90 12.08
CA THR A 196 4.53 15.15 12.73
C THR A 196 4.78 16.28 11.73
N ARG A 197 5.28 15.95 10.54
CA ARG A 197 5.54 16.94 9.50
C ARG A 197 4.26 17.41 8.81
N LEU A 198 3.33 16.49 8.51
CA LEU A 198 2.04 16.81 7.91
C LEU A 198 1.21 17.75 8.79
N LEU A 199 1.21 17.54 10.11
CA LEU A 199 0.56 18.44 11.07
C LEU A 199 1.03 19.89 10.94
N ARG A 200 2.33 20.09 10.69
CA ARG A 200 2.93 21.43 10.58
C ARG A 200 2.80 22.04 9.19
N ALA A 201 2.80 21.19 8.15
CA ALA A 201 2.89 21.65 6.77
C ALA A 201 1.52 21.83 6.10
N ALA A 202 0.53 20.96 6.40
CA ALA A 202 -0.67 20.84 5.61
C ALA A 202 -1.98 21.13 6.37
N SER A 203 -1.92 21.35 7.69
CA SER A 203 -3.12 21.61 8.51
C SER A 203 -4.24 20.61 8.27
N PRO A 204 -3.99 19.29 8.41
CA PRO A 204 -4.95 18.24 8.07
C PRO A 204 -6.18 18.29 8.96
N GLN A 205 -7.34 17.95 8.39
CA GLN A 205 -8.54 17.59 9.13
C GLN A 205 -8.56 16.08 9.42
N VAL A 206 -7.93 15.30 8.53
CA VAL A 206 -7.83 13.84 8.62
C VAL A 206 -6.41 13.40 8.27
N ILE A 207 -5.84 12.54 9.10
CA ILE A 207 -4.62 11.80 8.76
C ILE A 207 -5.00 10.34 8.50
N VAL A 208 -4.53 9.83 7.36
CA VAL A 208 -4.69 8.44 6.95
C VAL A 208 -3.32 7.77 6.94
N THR A 209 -3.21 6.61 7.55
CA THR A 209 -1.98 5.81 7.50
C THR A 209 -2.31 4.33 7.48
N ASP A 210 -1.46 3.55 6.84
CA ASP A 210 -1.56 2.10 6.89
C ASP A 210 -1.12 1.57 8.26
N GLU A 211 -0.83 0.31 8.35
CA GLU A 211 -0.51 -0.46 9.55
C GLU A 211 0.28 0.30 10.64
N ILE A 212 -0.34 0.48 11.81
CA ILE A 212 0.35 1.01 12.99
C ILE A 212 1.35 -0.04 13.47
N GLY A 213 2.63 0.27 13.34
CA GLY A 213 3.71 -0.70 13.54
C GLY A 213 4.33 -0.67 14.92
N ASP A 214 4.65 0.50 15.43
CA ASP A 214 5.38 0.65 16.67
C ASP A 214 4.79 1.75 17.60
N ARG A 215 5.40 1.87 18.79
CA ARG A 215 4.98 2.84 19.80
C ARG A 215 5.12 4.29 19.35
N ARG A 216 6.15 4.62 18.55
CA ARG A 216 6.37 6.00 18.05
C ARG A 216 5.28 6.43 17.08
N ASP A 217 4.80 5.50 16.26
CA ASP A 217 3.66 5.74 15.36
C ASP A 217 2.41 6.07 16.18
N ALA A 218 2.12 5.26 17.21
CA ALA A 218 0.97 5.47 18.08
C ALA A 218 1.06 6.80 18.84
N GLU A 219 2.23 7.17 19.36
CA GLU A 219 2.46 8.46 20.03
C GLU A 219 2.24 9.65 19.09
N ALA A 220 2.71 9.57 17.83
CA ALA A 220 2.50 10.62 16.84
C ALA A 220 1.02 10.78 16.46
N LEU A 221 0.29 9.67 16.32
CA LEU A 221 -1.15 9.68 16.06
C LEU A 221 -1.93 10.25 17.26
N GLN A 222 -1.53 9.94 18.48
CA GLN A 222 -2.14 10.51 19.68
C GLN A 222 -1.91 12.03 19.76
N GLU A 223 -0.72 12.53 19.38
CA GLU A 223 -0.46 13.97 19.28
C GLU A 223 -1.37 14.63 18.24
N ALA A 224 -1.52 14.01 17.07
CA ALA A 224 -2.42 14.49 16.01
C ALA A 224 -3.88 14.56 16.48
N ALA A 225 -4.36 13.54 17.17
CA ALA A 225 -5.72 13.50 17.73
C ALA A 225 -5.92 14.61 18.77
N ARG A 226 -4.94 14.90 19.63
CA ARG A 226 -4.98 16.01 20.60
C ARG A 226 -5.04 17.39 19.93
N CYS A 227 -4.52 17.50 18.70
CA CYS A 227 -4.64 18.71 17.86
C CYS A 227 -6.01 18.80 17.15
N GLY A 228 -6.93 17.88 17.40
CA GLY A 228 -8.27 17.83 16.79
C GLY A 228 -8.34 17.18 15.42
N VAL A 229 -7.26 16.55 14.96
CA VAL A 229 -7.18 15.85 13.69
C VAL A 229 -7.81 14.46 13.84
N ARG A 230 -8.63 14.04 12.88
CA ARG A 230 -9.20 12.69 12.84
C ARG A 230 -8.22 11.70 12.23
N ILE A 231 -8.24 10.48 12.73
CA ILE A 231 -7.28 9.45 12.33
C ILE A 231 -8.02 8.29 11.67
N LEU A 232 -7.60 7.93 10.47
CA LEU A 232 -7.96 6.66 9.84
C LEU A 232 -6.69 5.81 9.71
N ALA A 233 -6.67 4.67 10.37
CA ALA A 233 -5.50 3.79 10.35
C ALA A 233 -5.90 2.33 10.20
N SER A 234 -4.93 1.45 9.97
CA SER A 234 -5.15 0.01 10.01
C SER A 234 -4.23 -0.70 10.99
N ALA A 235 -4.67 -1.88 11.41
CA ALA A 235 -3.87 -2.78 12.21
C ALA A 235 -4.08 -4.25 11.78
N HIS A 236 -3.02 -5.03 11.87
CA HIS A 236 -3.11 -6.46 11.71
C HIS A 236 -3.50 -7.13 13.03
N ALA A 237 -4.72 -7.66 13.09
CA ALA A 237 -5.15 -8.54 14.17
C ALA A 237 -6.31 -9.43 13.69
N GLY A 238 -6.47 -10.58 14.32
CA GLY A 238 -7.62 -11.47 14.06
C GLY A 238 -8.87 -11.05 14.84
N SER A 239 -8.72 -10.23 15.91
CA SER A 239 -9.82 -9.67 16.69
C SER A 239 -9.39 -8.41 17.41
N LEU A 240 -10.38 -7.65 17.92
CA LEU A 240 -10.12 -6.46 18.75
C LEU A 240 -9.48 -6.81 20.09
N GLU A 241 -9.82 -7.95 20.67
CA GLU A 241 -9.25 -8.43 21.93
C GLU A 241 -7.75 -8.71 21.78
N GLN A 242 -7.34 -9.30 20.65
CA GLN A 242 -5.92 -9.48 20.32
C GLN A 242 -5.21 -8.14 20.13
N LEU A 243 -5.89 -7.17 19.55
CA LEU A 243 -5.33 -5.84 19.35
C LEU A 243 -5.18 -5.09 20.66
N ALA A 244 -6.19 -5.12 21.52
CA ALA A 244 -6.19 -4.50 22.86
C ALA A 244 -5.09 -5.08 23.77
N ALA A 245 -4.71 -6.34 23.59
CA ALA A 245 -3.61 -6.96 24.31
C ALA A 245 -2.22 -6.43 23.89
N ARG A 246 -2.12 -5.74 22.75
CA ARG A 246 -0.87 -5.14 22.27
C ARG A 246 -0.67 -3.77 22.90
N ARG A 247 0.43 -3.59 23.61
CA ARG A 247 0.76 -2.32 24.28
C ARG A 247 1.22 -1.19 23.36
N ASN A 248 1.31 -1.44 22.05
CA ASN A 248 1.79 -0.48 21.05
C ASN A 248 0.69 0.15 20.20
N VAL A 249 -0.57 -0.13 20.47
CA VAL A 249 -1.72 0.51 19.81
C VAL A 249 -2.56 1.22 20.88
N TYR A 250 -2.62 2.54 20.77
CA TYR A 250 -3.48 3.36 21.64
C TYR A 250 -4.88 3.39 21.06
N LEU A 251 -5.77 2.52 21.55
CA LEU A 251 -7.15 2.43 21.08
C LEU A 251 -7.97 3.68 21.41
N ASP A 252 -7.59 4.42 22.42
CA ASP A 252 -8.20 5.68 22.86
C ASP A 252 -8.09 6.82 21.83
N VAL A 253 -7.28 6.65 20.79
CA VAL A 253 -7.21 7.59 19.63
C VAL A 253 -8.41 7.42 18.70
N PHE A 254 -9.08 6.27 18.73
CA PHE A 254 -10.13 5.89 17.79
C PHE A 254 -11.51 5.88 18.45
N ASP A 255 -12.50 6.37 17.72
CA ASP A 255 -13.90 6.36 18.13
C ASP A 255 -14.59 5.04 17.74
N LEU A 256 -14.05 4.36 16.71
CA LEU A 256 -14.60 3.08 16.23
C LEU A 256 -13.53 2.17 15.63
N ALA A 257 -13.83 0.88 15.68
CA ALA A 257 -13.09 -0.14 14.96
C ALA A 257 -13.97 -0.80 13.89
N VAL A 258 -13.40 -1.01 12.71
CA VAL A 258 -14.01 -1.72 11.58
C VAL A 258 -13.28 -3.04 11.39
N LEU A 259 -13.92 -4.16 11.67
CA LEU A 259 -13.37 -5.48 11.42
C LEU A 259 -13.78 -5.94 10.02
N LEU A 260 -12.80 -6.24 9.18
CA LEU A 260 -13.04 -6.91 7.91
C LEU A 260 -13.11 -8.43 8.14
N GLY A 261 -13.98 -9.07 7.37
CA GLY A 261 -14.20 -10.52 7.41
C GLY A 261 -13.19 -11.31 6.58
N ASP A 262 -13.54 -12.55 6.29
CA ASP A 262 -12.69 -13.50 5.58
C ASP A 262 -12.63 -13.23 4.06
N GLU A 263 -13.57 -12.44 3.52
CA GLU A 263 -13.57 -11.98 2.14
C GLU A 263 -12.96 -10.58 2.05
N PRO A 264 -12.08 -10.31 1.08
CA PRO A 264 -11.45 -9.00 0.93
C PRO A 264 -12.45 -7.84 0.82
N GLY A 265 -12.30 -6.83 1.69
CA GLY A 265 -13.14 -5.62 1.71
C GLY A 265 -14.52 -5.80 2.37
N ARG A 266 -14.92 -7.01 2.76
CA ARG A 266 -16.21 -7.24 3.43
C ARG A 266 -16.12 -6.87 4.90
N VAL A 267 -16.98 -5.96 5.33
CA VAL A 267 -17.13 -5.60 6.76
C VAL A 267 -17.84 -6.73 7.50
N LYS A 268 -17.22 -7.21 8.57
CA LYS A 268 -17.79 -8.20 9.49
C LYS A 268 -18.48 -7.54 10.66
N GLU A 269 -17.86 -6.52 11.22
CA GLU A 269 -18.35 -5.83 12.41
C GLU A 269 -17.86 -4.38 12.45
N ILE A 270 -18.68 -3.47 12.96
CA ILE A 270 -18.29 -2.11 13.34
C ILE A 270 -18.60 -1.95 14.80
N ARG A 271 -17.58 -1.58 15.62
CA ARG A 271 -17.68 -1.46 17.07
C ARG A 271 -17.21 -0.08 17.52
N ALA A 272 -17.97 0.58 18.38
CA ALA A 272 -17.50 1.77 19.10
C ALA A 272 -16.39 1.39 20.09
N LEU A 273 -15.39 2.26 20.24
CA LEU A 273 -14.25 2.09 21.15
C LEU A 273 -14.33 3.04 22.33
#